data_45f62df6f26ab138a3c78224bc0fa818
#
_entry.id   45f62df6f26ab138a3c78224bc0fa818
#
_cell.length_a   1.000
_cell.length_b   1.000
_cell.length_c   1.000
_cell.angle_alpha   90.00
_cell.angle_beta   90.00
_cell.angle_gamma   90.00
#
_symmetry.space_group_name_H-M   'P 1'
#
loop_
_entity.id
_entity.type
_entity.pdbx_description
1 polymer ?
#
loop_
_entity_poly.entity_id
_entity_poly.type
_entity_poly.pdbx_seq_one_letter_code
_entity_poly.pdbx_strand_id
1 'polypeptide(L)'
;SGRLNDIIDEFSKFNLSSNLSQIGDEVEAVKDEEEEAFDNLPDQFQCGLKGVDMESAINELEELIENIESIIDDVSQVADDLKKLNDEMNQKILII
;
A
#
# COMPACT_ATOMS: atom_id res chain seq x y z
N SER A 1 29.56 -4.63 6.81
CA SER A 1 29.96 -4.06 8.08
C SER A 1 28.77 -3.96 9.03
N GLY A 2 29.04 -3.97 10.34
CA GLY A 2 28.01 -3.90 11.37
C GLY A 2 27.15 -2.65 11.27
N ARG A 3 27.74 -1.55 10.86
CA ARG A 3 27.03 -0.26 10.75
C ARG A 3 26.00 -0.28 9.62
N LEU A 4 26.35 -0.87 8.48
CA LEU A 4 25.43 -1.00 7.36
C LEU A 4 24.30 -1.98 7.71
N ASN A 5 24.61 -3.07 8.38
CA ASN A 5 23.61 -4.03 8.85
C ASN A 5 22.60 -3.36 9.78
N ASP A 6 23.06 -2.49 10.70
CA ASP A 6 22.17 -1.78 11.63
C ASP A 6 21.21 -0.85 10.88
N ILE A 7 21.69 -0.15 9.84
CA ILE A 7 20.86 0.72 9.01
C ILE A 7 19.77 -0.08 8.30
N ILE A 8 20.14 -1.23 7.73
CA ILE A 8 19.19 -2.08 7.00
C ILE A 8 18.18 -2.70 7.96
N ASP A 9 18.61 -3.10 9.16
CA ASP A 9 17.70 -3.62 10.19
C ASP A 9 16.70 -2.55 10.63
N GLU A 10 17.13 -1.31 10.82
CA GLU A 10 16.22 -0.20 11.14
C GLU A 10 15.20 0.03 10.02
N PHE A 11 15.64 -0.01 8.77
CA PHE A 11 14.74 0.12 7.62
C PHE A 11 13.70 -1.01 7.62
N SER A 12 14.14 -2.23 7.86
CA SER A 12 13.24 -3.39 7.92
C SER A 12 12.22 -3.29 9.07
N LYS A 13 12.62 -2.71 10.20
CA LYS A 13 11.75 -2.49 11.36
C LYS A 13 10.78 -1.33 11.18
N PHE A 14 11.02 -0.47 10.23
CA PHE A 14 10.16 0.70 9.97
C PHE A 14 8.74 0.30 9.60
N ASN A 15 8.51 -0.92 9.15
CA ASN A 15 7.19 -1.48 8.88
C ASN A 15 6.32 -0.62 7.94
N LEU A 16 6.94 0.07 6.99
CA LEU A 16 6.21 0.90 6.05
C LEU A 16 5.18 0.09 5.26
N SER A 17 5.55 -1.12 4.84
CA SER A 17 4.63 -2.01 4.12
C SER A 17 3.42 -2.39 4.98
N SER A 18 3.64 -2.65 6.28
CA SER A 18 2.56 -2.98 7.22
C SER A 18 1.63 -1.79 7.43
N ASN A 19 2.19 -0.59 7.61
CA ASN A 19 1.42 0.63 7.78
C ASN A 19 0.60 0.96 6.52
N LEU A 20 1.18 0.81 5.34
CA LEU A 20 0.48 1.01 4.07
C LEU A 20 -0.63 -0.01 3.87
N SER A 21 -0.38 -1.28 4.25
CA SER A 21 -1.39 -2.33 4.18
C SER A 21 -2.58 -2.01 5.08
N GLN A 22 -2.34 -1.51 6.28
CA GLN A 22 -3.39 -1.08 7.21
C GLN A 22 -4.20 0.08 6.63
N ILE A 23 -3.54 1.07 6.05
CA ILE A 23 -4.21 2.20 5.38
C ILE A 23 -5.06 1.68 4.22
N GLY A 24 -4.53 0.76 3.44
CA GLY A 24 -5.27 0.12 2.34
C GLY A 24 -6.54 -0.58 2.83
N ASP A 25 -6.46 -1.30 3.94
CA ASP A 25 -7.62 -1.97 4.55
C ASP A 25 -8.67 -0.95 5.01
N GLU A 26 -8.23 0.16 5.59
CA GLU A 26 -9.13 1.23 6.02
C GLU A 26 -9.82 1.90 4.83
N VAL A 27 -9.10 2.14 3.74
CA VAL A 27 -9.67 2.70 2.50
C VAL A 27 -10.68 1.72 1.90
N GLU A 28 -10.37 0.43 1.91
CA GLU A 28 -11.29 -0.61 1.44
C GLU A 28 -12.58 -0.65 2.26
N ALA A 29 -12.47 -0.48 3.59
CA ALA A 29 -13.65 -0.40 4.46
C ALA A 29 -14.53 0.80 4.10
N VAL A 30 -13.94 1.96 3.82
CA VAL A 30 -14.68 3.14 3.37
C VAL A 30 -15.35 2.89 2.03
N LYS A 31 -14.65 2.24 1.09
CA LYS A 31 -15.22 1.86 -0.21
C LYS A 31 -16.43 0.94 -0.04
N ASP A 32 -16.34 -0.06 0.83
CA ASP A 32 -17.43 -0.99 1.09
C ASP A 32 -18.63 -0.26 1.68
N GLU A 33 -18.42 0.70 2.57
CA GLU A 33 -19.48 1.54 3.13
C GLU A 33 -20.18 2.36 2.05
N GLU A 34 -19.42 2.94 1.12
CA GLU A 34 -19.98 3.70 0.00
C GLU A 34 -20.76 2.81 -0.96
N GLU A 35 -20.26 1.61 -1.26
CA GLU A 35 -20.98 0.63 -2.09
C GLU A 35 -22.30 0.23 -1.45
N GLU A 36 -22.31 -0.03 -0.15
CA GLU A 36 -23.53 -0.37 0.59
C GLU A 36 -24.52 0.78 0.56
N ALA A 37 -24.05 2.01 0.78
CA ALA A 37 -24.91 3.19 0.72
C ALA A 37 -25.50 3.38 -0.68
N PHE A 38 -24.70 3.15 -1.74
CA PHE A 38 -25.17 3.21 -3.12
C PHE A 38 -26.26 2.14 -3.38
N ASP A 39 -25.99 0.90 -2.96
CA ASP A 39 -26.92 -0.22 -3.19
C ASP A 39 -28.24 -0.02 -2.45
N ASN A 40 -28.22 0.71 -1.33
CA ASN A 40 -29.42 1.02 -0.55
C ASN A 40 -30.21 2.21 -1.10
N LEU A 41 -29.67 2.95 -2.08
CA LEU A 41 -30.42 4.00 -2.73
C LEU A 41 -31.56 3.40 -3.57
N PRO A 42 -32.76 4.01 -3.55
CA PRO A 42 -33.80 3.65 -4.50
C PRO A 42 -33.29 3.79 -5.94
N ASP A 43 -33.76 2.90 -6.85
CA ASP A 43 -33.30 2.86 -8.23
C ASP A 43 -33.38 4.23 -8.93
N GLN A 44 -34.41 4.98 -8.65
CA GLN A 44 -34.59 6.33 -9.22
C GLN A 44 -33.50 7.32 -8.80
N PHE A 45 -32.85 7.10 -7.65
CA PHE A 45 -31.77 7.96 -7.16
C PHE A 45 -30.40 7.47 -7.57
N GLN A 46 -30.24 6.16 -7.85
CA GLN A 46 -28.98 5.62 -8.33
C GLN A 46 -28.55 6.22 -9.67
N CYS A 47 -29.51 6.54 -10.53
CA CYS A 47 -29.27 7.18 -11.82
C CYS A 47 -29.21 8.71 -11.74
N GLY A 48 -29.49 9.30 -10.57
CA GLY A 48 -29.44 10.73 -10.35
C GLY A 48 -28.02 11.23 -10.02
N LEU A 49 -27.91 12.55 -9.80
CA LEU A 49 -26.63 13.19 -9.50
C LEU A 49 -25.94 12.57 -8.27
N LYS A 50 -26.68 12.26 -7.23
CA LYS A 50 -26.13 11.66 -6.02
C LYS A 50 -25.54 10.27 -6.29
N GLY A 51 -26.27 9.46 -7.07
CA GLY A 51 -25.80 8.13 -7.45
C GLY A 51 -24.54 8.19 -8.31
N VAL A 52 -24.48 9.12 -9.26
CA VAL A 52 -23.30 9.33 -10.10
C VAL A 52 -22.10 9.78 -9.26
N ASP A 53 -22.30 10.68 -8.30
CA ASP A 53 -21.25 11.14 -7.40
C ASP A 53 -20.73 10.00 -6.52
N MET A 54 -21.62 9.12 -6.03
CA MET A 54 -21.25 7.97 -5.24
C MET A 54 -20.45 6.94 -6.05
N GLU A 55 -20.86 6.66 -7.28
CA GLU A 55 -20.11 5.78 -8.19
C GLU A 55 -18.71 6.34 -8.46
N SER A 56 -18.63 7.66 -8.71
CA SER A 56 -17.36 8.32 -8.93
C SER A 56 -16.43 8.19 -7.72
N ALA A 57 -16.98 8.39 -6.52
CA ALA A 57 -16.23 8.23 -5.27
C ALA A 57 -15.74 6.78 -5.08
N ILE A 58 -16.58 5.79 -5.38
CA ILE A 58 -16.21 4.38 -5.30
C ILE A 58 -15.07 4.07 -6.26
N ASN A 59 -15.14 4.56 -7.49
CA ASN A 59 -14.08 4.36 -8.49
C ASN A 59 -12.76 5.01 -8.07
N GLU A 60 -12.81 6.19 -7.48
CA GLU A 60 -11.62 6.87 -6.95
C GLU A 60 -11.00 6.10 -5.79
N LEU A 61 -11.82 5.52 -4.92
CA LEU A 61 -11.34 4.69 -3.81
C LEU A 61 -10.69 3.40 -4.30
N GLU A 62 -11.25 2.76 -5.33
CA GLU A 62 -10.63 1.60 -5.98
C GLU A 62 -9.26 1.93 -6.55
N GLU A 63 -9.15 3.06 -7.24
CA GLU A 63 -7.89 3.52 -7.80
C GLU A 63 -6.85 3.80 -6.71
N LEU A 64 -7.28 4.40 -5.60
CA LEU A 64 -6.42 4.64 -4.46
C LEU A 64 -5.91 3.33 -3.85
N ILE A 65 -6.75 2.31 -3.72
CA ILE A 65 -6.36 1.00 -3.22
C ILE A 65 -5.30 0.37 -4.13
N GLU A 66 -5.49 0.42 -5.44
CA GLU A 66 -4.52 -0.10 -6.42
C GLU A 66 -3.18 0.63 -6.32
N ASN A 67 -3.21 1.95 -6.15
CA ASN A 67 -2.00 2.75 -5.98
C ASN A 67 -1.26 2.39 -4.69
N ILE A 68 -1.98 2.16 -3.59
CA ILE A 68 -1.39 1.75 -2.32
C ILE A 68 -0.72 0.37 -2.46
N GLU A 69 -1.37 -0.59 -3.12
CA GLU A 69 -0.82 -1.92 -3.38
C GLU A 69 0.47 -1.83 -4.21
N SER A 70 0.49 -0.99 -5.22
CA SER A 70 1.67 -0.75 -6.05
C SER A 70 2.83 -0.18 -5.23
N ILE A 71 2.56 0.77 -4.35
CA ILE A 71 3.58 1.35 -3.47
C ILE A 71 4.12 0.30 -2.50
N ILE A 72 3.28 -0.56 -1.95
CA ILE A 72 3.69 -1.65 -1.07
C ILE A 72 4.68 -2.57 -1.79
N ASP A 73 4.39 -2.94 -3.02
CA ASP A 73 5.27 -3.78 -3.84
C ASP A 73 6.62 -3.09 -4.09
N ASP A 74 6.61 -1.80 -4.41
CA ASP A 74 7.82 -1.01 -4.64
C ASP A 74 8.69 -0.94 -3.37
N VAL A 75 8.09 -0.70 -2.22
CA VAL A 75 8.78 -0.65 -0.93
C VAL A 75 9.39 -2.00 -0.59
N SER A 76 8.66 -3.09 -0.82
CA SER A 76 9.14 -4.45 -0.60
C SER A 76 10.34 -4.77 -1.50
N GLN A 77 10.31 -4.33 -2.76
CA GLN A 77 11.42 -4.52 -3.69
C GLN A 77 12.67 -3.77 -3.25
N VAL A 78 12.51 -2.52 -2.80
CA VAL A 78 13.65 -1.73 -2.30
C VAL A 78 14.28 -2.42 -1.08
N ALA A 79 13.49 -2.93 -0.15
CA ALA A 79 14.00 -3.64 1.01
C ALA A 79 14.80 -4.89 0.62
N ASP A 80 14.32 -5.66 -0.35
CA ASP A 80 15.03 -6.84 -0.86
C ASP A 80 16.35 -6.45 -1.55
N ASP A 81 16.34 -5.39 -2.34
CA ASP A 81 17.54 -4.88 -3.02
C ASP A 81 18.60 -4.43 -2.01
N LEU A 82 18.20 -3.76 -0.94
CA LEU A 82 19.10 -3.36 0.13
C LEU A 82 19.75 -4.55 0.84
N LYS A 83 18.97 -5.60 1.13
CA LYS A 83 19.49 -6.82 1.74
C LYS A 83 20.51 -7.50 0.84
N LYS A 84 20.20 -7.60 -0.45
CA LYS A 84 21.09 -8.21 -1.44
C LYS A 84 22.40 -7.45 -1.54
N LEU A 85 22.35 -6.12 -1.60
CA LEU A 85 23.53 -5.27 -1.65
C LEU A 85 24.38 -5.42 -0.40
N ASN A 86 23.74 -5.49 0.77
CA ASN A 86 24.44 -5.71 2.04
C ASN A 86 25.18 -7.05 2.06
N ASP A 87 24.55 -8.13 1.59
CA ASP A 87 25.15 -9.45 1.51
C ASP A 87 26.37 -9.46 0.58
N GLU A 88 26.27 -8.80 -0.58
CA GLU A 88 27.37 -8.66 -1.54
C GLU A 88 28.54 -7.91 -0.93
N MET A 89 28.28 -6.82 -0.22
CA MET A 89 29.33 -6.04 0.45
C MET A 89 30.00 -6.82 1.55
N ASN A 90 29.25 -7.57 2.35
CA ASN A 90 29.80 -8.41 3.42
C ASN A 90 30.73 -9.49 2.86
N GLN A 91 30.37 -10.10 1.74
CA GLN A 91 31.21 -11.10 1.06
C GLN A 91 32.53 -10.49 0.59
N LYS A 92 32.49 -9.28 0.03
CA LYS A 92 33.69 -8.59 -0.43
C LYS A 92 34.63 -8.21 0.73
N ILE A 93 34.07 -7.78 1.85
CA ILE A 93 34.84 -7.43 3.04
C ILE A 93 35.51 -8.66 3.65
N LEU A 94 34.83 -9.81 3.65
CA LEU A 94 35.39 -11.06 4.17
C LEU A 94 36.59 -11.59 3.37
N ILE A 95 36.65 -11.27 2.09
CA ILE A 95 37.73 -11.68 1.19
C ILE A 95 38.98 -10.82 1.40
N ILE A 96 38.81 -9.59 1.79
CA ILE A 96 39.90 -8.65 2.06
C ILE A 96 40.49 -8.88 3.45
#